data_a2b2a06457b981d1624d61b6ba0df87d
#
_entry.id   a2b2a06457b981d1624d61b6ba0df87d
#
_cell.length_a   1.000
_cell.length_b   1.000
_cell.length_c   1.000
_cell.angle_alpha   90.00
_cell.angle_beta   90.00
_cell.angle_gamma   90.00
#
_symmetry.space_group_name_H-M   'P 1'
#
loop_
_entity.id
_entity.type
_entity.pdbx_description
1 polymer ?
#
loop_
_entity_poly.entity_id
_entity_poly.type
_entity_poly.pdbx_seq_one_letter_code
_entity_poly.pdbx_strand_id
1 'polypeptide(L)'
;MNQAAYRLEQTKLTDSKVFRDAVHNYIHVDQPLILDLINSHEMQRLRRIKQLGGTHQVYQSAEHSRFCHSLGVYFIARKMIFNSAIGAYLNDYDKLTVMCAALLHDIGHGPFSHCFEDAFDLNHEAYTIKIINGKTEVHDLLEKFDHGFSHRVSSVM
;
A
#
# COMPACT_ATOMS: atom_id res chain seq x y z
N MET A 1 -7.80 19.67 -4.84
CA MET A 1 -7.42 19.43 -6.28
C MET A 1 -8.66 19.17 -7.12
N ASN A 2 -8.67 19.54 -8.43
CA ASN A 2 -9.77 19.14 -9.32
C ASN A 2 -9.58 17.68 -9.74
N GLN A 3 -10.32 16.78 -9.13
CA GLN A 3 -10.19 15.33 -9.30
C GLN A 3 -10.43 14.88 -10.75
N ALA A 4 -11.36 15.51 -11.46
CA ALA A 4 -11.66 15.18 -12.86
C ALA A 4 -10.54 15.62 -13.84
N ALA A 5 -9.75 16.61 -13.46
CA ALA A 5 -8.63 17.12 -14.25
C ALA A 5 -7.28 16.47 -13.92
N TYR A 6 -7.20 15.69 -12.85
CA TYR A 6 -5.96 14.99 -12.46
C TYR A 6 -5.56 13.96 -13.53
N ARG A 7 -4.27 13.93 -13.87
CA ARG A 7 -3.71 12.98 -14.85
C ARG A 7 -2.43 12.36 -14.30
N LEU A 8 -2.42 11.04 -14.20
CA LEU A 8 -1.28 10.25 -13.72
C LEU A 8 0.01 10.51 -14.54
N GLU A 9 -0.13 10.63 -15.86
CA GLU A 9 1.03 10.87 -16.74
C GLU A 9 1.74 12.20 -16.45
N GLN A 10 1.02 13.22 -15.99
CA GLN A 10 1.60 14.55 -15.71
C GLN A 10 2.37 14.61 -14.39
N THR A 11 2.13 13.63 -13.52
CA THR A 11 2.72 13.58 -12.16
C THR A 11 3.78 12.49 -12.03
N LYS A 12 4.09 11.76 -13.10
CA LYS A 12 5.09 10.70 -13.07
C LYS A 12 6.48 11.20 -12.71
N LEU A 13 7.20 10.33 -11.99
CA LEU A 13 8.64 10.51 -11.79
C LEU A 13 9.38 10.49 -13.14
N THR A 14 10.41 11.32 -13.27
CA THR A 14 11.30 11.31 -14.44
C THR A 14 11.95 9.94 -14.63
N ASP A 15 12.41 9.35 -13.51
CA ASP A 15 12.98 8.00 -13.47
C ASP A 15 12.14 7.13 -12.55
N SER A 16 11.51 6.10 -13.07
CA SER A 16 10.76 5.14 -12.25
C SER A 16 11.71 4.40 -11.30
N LYS A 17 11.26 4.18 -10.05
CA LYS A 17 11.97 3.32 -9.11
C LYS A 17 11.55 1.88 -9.32
N VAL A 18 12.51 0.98 -9.16
CA VAL A 18 12.29 -0.45 -9.40
C VAL A 18 12.63 -1.23 -8.14
N PHE A 19 11.68 -2.02 -7.68
CA PHE A 19 11.87 -2.97 -6.59
C PHE A 19 11.96 -4.37 -7.17
N ARG A 20 13.06 -5.09 -6.86
CA ARG A 20 13.16 -6.49 -7.23
C ARG A 20 12.38 -7.34 -6.25
N ASP A 21 11.50 -8.17 -6.80
CA ASP A 21 10.64 -9.07 -6.04
C ASP A 21 10.82 -10.52 -6.51
N ALA A 22 10.76 -11.47 -5.57
CA ALA A 22 10.99 -12.88 -5.85
C ALA A 22 9.87 -13.52 -6.68
N VAL A 23 8.65 -12.97 -6.62
CA VAL A 23 7.46 -13.49 -7.31
C VAL A 23 7.17 -12.70 -8.59
N HIS A 24 7.23 -11.38 -8.49
CA HIS A 24 6.82 -10.46 -9.55
C HIS A 24 7.98 -9.93 -10.40
N ASN A 25 9.20 -10.34 -10.10
CA ASN A 25 10.42 -9.92 -10.79
C ASN A 25 10.77 -8.44 -10.53
N TYR A 26 10.15 -7.52 -11.27
CA TYR A 26 10.40 -6.10 -11.17
C TYR A 26 9.09 -5.33 -10.97
N ILE A 27 8.96 -4.70 -9.81
CA ILE A 27 7.82 -3.83 -9.47
C ILE A 27 8.24 -2.40 -9.73
N HIS A 28 7.64 -1.79 -10.75
CA HIS A 28 7.90 -0.39 -11.12
C HIS A 28 6.99 0.56 -10.36
N VAL A 29 7.59 1.60 -9.80
CA VAL A 29 6.90 2.70 -9.11
C VAL A 29 7.24 3.99 -9.85
N ASP A 30 6.24 4.55 -10.50
CA ASP A 30 6.35 5.76 -11.33
C ASP A 30 5.58 6.97 -10.75
N GLN A 31 4.80 6.75 -9.68
CA GLN A 31 4.05 7.82 -9.00
C GLN A 31 4.79 8.31 -7.75
N PRO A 32 5.08 9.63 -7.62
CA PRO A 32 5.78 10.18 -6.46
C PRO A 32 5.12 9.83 -5.13
N LEU A 33 3.79 10.01 -5.03
CA LEU A 33 3.05 9.69 -3.81
C LEU A 33 3.23 8.23 -3.38
N ILE A 34 3.16 7.28 -4.33
CA ILE A 34 3.38 5.86 -4.04
C ILE A 34 4.80 5.62 -3.51
N LEU A 35 5.79 6.29 -4.10
CA LEU A 35 7.18 6.16 -3.64
C LEU A 35 7.35 6.75 -2.23
N ASP A 36 6.76 7.90 -1.96
CA ASP A 36 6.81 8.54 -0.64
C ASP A 36 6.12 7.66 0.42
N LEU A 37 4.95 7.09 0.11
CA LEU A 37 4.25 6.14 0.99
C LEU A 37 5.09 4.88 1.26
N ILE A 38 5.75 4.31 0.24
CA ILE A 38 6.66 3.17 0.41
C ILE A 38 7.79 3.51 1.39
N ASN A 39 8.31 4.74 1.35
CA ASN A 39 9.42 5.20 2.19
C ASN A 39 8.98 5.66 3.59
N SER A 40 7.69 5.80 3.86
CA SER A 40 7.18 6.21 5.18
C SER A 40 7.57 5.22 6.29
N HIS A 41 7.71 5.73 7.51
CA HIS A 41 8.09 4.92 8.68
C HIS A 41 7.14 3.74 8.89
N GLU A 42 5.84 3.96 8.73
CA GLU A 42 4.81 2.94 8.91
C GLU A 42 4.94 1.81 7.87
N MET A 43 5.20 2.14 6.60
CA MET A 43 5.44 1.13 5.57
C MET A 43 6.77 0.41 5.76
N GLN A 44 7.86 1.14 6.09
CA GLN A 44 9.17 0.53 6.32
C GLN A 44 9.18 -0.40 7.55
N ARG A 45 8.32 -0.16 8.55
CA ARG A 45 8.12 -1.05 9.69
C ARG A 45 7.73 -2.47 9.25
N LEU A 46 6.91 -2.61 8.18
CA LEU A 46 6.44 -3.89 7.67
C LEU A 46 7.57 -4.82 7.18
N ARG A 47 8.76 -4.31 6.91
CA ARG A 47 9.94 -5.13 6.57
C ARG A 47 10.35 -6.09 7.69
N ARG A 48 10.00 -5.76 8.94
CA ARG A 48 10.33 -6.53 10.14
C ARG A 48 9.19 -7.43 10.60
N ILE A 49 8.06 -7.43 9.90
CA ILE A 49 6.87 -8.23 10.23
C ILE A 49 6.73 -9.32 9.18
N LYS A 50 6.86 -10.57 9.61
CA LYS A 50 6.65 -11.74 8.75
C LYS A 50 5.17 -11.86 8.37
N GLN A 51 4.90 -12.22 7.11
CA GLN A 51 3.52 -12.38 6.61
C GLN A 51 2.77 -13.49 7.37
N LEU A 52 3.44 -14.61 7.64
CA LEU A 52 2.82 -15.82 8.17
C LEU A 52 3.13 -16.07 9.66
N GLY A 53 3.35 -15.00 10.44
CA GLY A 53 3.60 -15.11 11.88
C GLY A 53 4.77 -16.05 12.19
N GLY A 54 4.53 -17.13 12.99
CA GLY A 54 5.55 -18.12 13.37
C GLY A 54 5.80 -19.22 12.32
N THR A 55 5.01 -19.31 11.27
CA THR A 55 5.05 -20.39 10.27
C THR A 55 6.40 -20.47 9.52
N HIS A 56 7.12 -19.36 9.40
CA HIS A 56 8.44 -19.32 8.80
C HIS A 56 9.49 -20.20 9.51
N GLN A 57 9.25 -20.57 10.77
CA GLN A 57 10.13 -21.50 11.50
C GLN A 57 9.94 -22.96 11.08
N VAL A 58 8.85 -23.27 10.40
CA VAL A 58 8.50 -24.62 9.94
C VAL A 58 8.68 -24.73 8.43
N TYR A 59 8.27 -23.71 7.68
CA TYR A 59 8.34 -23.71 6.21
C TYR A 59 9.43 -22.75 5.73
N GLN A 60 10.50 -23.29 5.14
CA GLN A 60 11.68 -22.53 4.72
C GLN A 60 11.39 -21.42 3.69
N SER A 61 10.33 -21.56 2.89
CA SER A 61 9.94 -20.56 1.90
C SER A 61 9.03 -19.45 2.46
N ALA A 62 8.59 -19.56 3.71
CA ALA A 62 7.68 -18.60 4.35
C ALA A 62 8.39 -17.37 4.98
N GLU A 63 9.50 -16.94 4.40
CA GLU A 63 10.37 -15.88 4.93
C GLU A 63 9.96 -14.45 4.54
N HIS A 64 9.00 -14.31 3.62
CA HIS A 64 8.59 -12.99 3.13
C HIS A 64 7.93 -12.14 4.20
N SER A 65 8.21 -10.84 4.12
CA SER A 65 7.64 -9.82 5.01
C SER A 65 6.31 -9.27 4.48
N ARG A 66 5.54 -8.64 5.36
CA ARG A 66 4.33 -7.89 4.96
C ARG A 66 4.66 -6.74 4.00
N PHE A 67 5.86 -6.18 4.08
CA PHE A 67 6.33 -5.20 3.10
C PHE A 67 6.36 -5.77 1.67
N CYS A 68 6.91 -6.97 1.49
CA CYS A 68 6.92 -7.63 0.17
C CYS A 68 5.50 -7.92 -0.31
N HIS A 69 4.64 -8.40 0.60
CA HIS A 69 3.23 -8.63 0.30
C HIS A 69 2.52 -7.34 -0.17
N SER A 70 2.64 -6.25 0.57
CA SER A 70 2.03 -4.96 0.22
C SER A 70 2.49 -4.43 -1.14
N LEU A 71 3.79 -4.56 -1.45
CA LEU A 71 4.31 -4.24 -2.78
C LEU A 71 3.72 -5.14 -3.88
N GLY A 72 3.56 -6.42 -3.59
CA GLY A 72 2.93 -7.39 -4.50
C GLY A 72 1.46 -7.04 -4.78
N VAL A 73 0.69 -6.71 -3.73
CA VAL A 73 -0.71 -6.29 -3.87
C VAL A 73 -0.83 -5.00 -4.68
N TYR A 74 0.01 -4.00 -4.40
CA TYR A 74 0.11 -2.79 -5.23
C TYR A 74 0.39 -3.14 -6.70
N PHE A 75 1.36 -4.01 -6.98
CA PHE A 75 1.72 -4.41 -8.33
C PHE A 75 0.54 -5.05 -9.08
N ILE A 76 -0.16 -5.97 -8.43
CA ILE A 76 -1.33 -6.65 -9.01
C ILE A 76 -2.46 -5.64 -9.26
N ALA A 77 -2.77 -4.79 -8.28
CA ALA A 77 -3.79 -3.74 -8.43
C ALA A 77 -3.46 -2.82 -9.61
N ARG A 78 -2.20 -2.35 -9.70
CA ARG A 78 -1.73 -1.53 -10.82
C ARG A 78 -1.90 -2.25 -12.16
N LYS A 79 -1.50 -3.53 -12.23
CA LYS A 79 -1.65 -4.35 -13.43
C LYS A 79 -3.11 -4.52 -13.84
N MET A 80 -4.00 -4.75 -12.89
CA MET A 80 -5.46 -4.83 -13.15
C MET A 80 -6.02 -3.50 -13.67
N ILE A 81 -5.63 -2.39 -13.04
CA ILE A 81 -6.08 -1.04 -13.44
C ILE A 81 -5.66 -0.70 -14.88
N PHE A 82 -4.44 -1.01 -15.27
CA PHE A 82 -3.92 -0.60 -16.59
C PHE A 82 -4.12 -1.63 -17.71
N ASN A 83 -4.33 -2.91 -17.37
CA ASN A 83 -4.38 -3.98 -18.37
C ASN A 83 -5.74 -4.70 -18.44
N SER A 84 -6.76 -4.21 -17.76
CA SER A 84 -8.11 -4.81 -17.81
C SER A 84 -9.18 -3.79 -18.14
N ALA A 85 -10.37 -4.28 -18.51
CA ALA A 85 -11.53 -3.44 -18.75
C ALA A 85 -11.99 -2.61 -17.52
N ILE A 86 -11.69 -3.08 -16.30
CA ILE A 86 -12.04 -2.38 -15.06
C ILE A 86 -11.39 -0.98 -15.01
N GLY A 87 -10.16 -0.87 -15.42
CA GLY A 87 -9.45 0.41 -15.42
C GLY A 87 -10.01 1.45 -16.38
N ALA A 88 -10.77 1.04 -17.39
CA ALA A 88 -11.40 1.97 -18.32
C ALA A 88 -12.56 2.77 -17.68
N TYR A 89 -13.14 2.25 -16.59
CA TYR A 89 -14.23 2.93 -15.86
C TYR A 89 -13.71 3.86 -14.76
N LEU A 90 -12.40 3.82 -14.45
CA LEU A 90 -11.79 4.63 -13.42
C LEU A 90 -11.11 5.85 -14.03
N ASN A 91 -11.36 7.04 -13.49
CA ASN A 91 -10.52 8.20 -13.77
C ASN A 91 -9.15 8.04 -13.08
N ASP A 92 -8.18 8.87 -13.46
CA ASP A 92 -6.80 8.73 -12.95
C ASP A 92 -6.66 8.99 -11.46
N TYR A 93 -7.53 9.82 -10.89
CA TYR A 93 -7.57 10.05 -9.44
C TYR A 93 -8.06 8.82 -8.69
N ASP A 94 -9.09 8.13 -9.20
CA ASP A 94 -9.57 6.86 -8.63
C ASP A 94 -8.55 5.73 -8.78
N LYS A 95 -7.85 5.67 -9.92
CA LYS A 95 -6.74 4.73 -10.11
C LYS A 95 -5.66 4.91 -9.05
N LEU A 96 -5.26 6.16 -8.77
CA LEU A 96 -4.29 6.44 -7.72
C LEU A 96 -4.83 6.06 -6.34
N THR A 97 -6.10 6.36 -6.05
CA THR A 97 -6.77 5.97 -4.80
C THR A 97 -6.68 4.47 -4.56
N VAL A 98 -7.05 3.66 -5.57
CA VAL A 98 -7.00 2.19 -5.48
C VAL A 98 -5.55 1.68 -5.32
N MET A 99 -4.59 2.29 -6.01
CA MET A 99 -3.18 1.93 -5.85
C MET A 99 -2.65 2.24 -4.45
N CYS A 100 -3.02 3.39 -3.86
CA CYS A 100 -2.66 3.72 -2.48
C CYS A 100 -3.33 2.76 -1.49
N ALA A 101 -4.62 2.46 -1.64
CA ALA A 101 -5.33 1.52 -0.81
C ALA A 101 -4.69 0.12 -0.86
N ALA A 102 -4.39 -0.38 -2.05
CA ALA A 102 -3.72 -1.66 -2.26
C ALA A 102 -2.34 -1.73 -1.59
N LEU A 103 -1.56 -0.64 -1.62
CA LEU A 103 -0.27 -0.57 -0.95
C LEU A 103 -0.42 -0.58 0.57
N LEU A 104 -1.41 0.10 1.12
CA LEU A 104 -1.55 0.40 2.54
C LEU A 104 -2.48 -0.57 3.30
N HIS A 105 -3.15 -1.52 2.63
CA HIS A 105 -4.21 -2.35 3.21
C HIS A 105 -3.80 -3.09 4.50
N ASP A 106 -2.55 -3.52 4.60
CA ASP A 106 -1.99 -4.30 5.71
C ASP A 106 -1.13 -3.48 6.67
N ILE A 107 -1.11 -2.13 6.54
CA ILE A 107 -0.21 -1.28 7.31
C ILE A 107 -0.48 -1.32 8.82
N GLY A 108 -1.68 -1.73 9.24
CA GLY A 108 -2.09 -1.86 10.64
C GLY A 108 -1.59 -3.11 11.35
N HIS A 109 -1.02 -4.09 10.64
CA HIS A 109 -0.57 -5.33 11.27
C HIS A 109 0.56 -5.14 12.27
N GLY A 110 0.47 -5.90 13.39
CA GLY A 110 1.50 -6.06 14.40
C GLY A 110 2.44 -7.26 14.15
N PRO A 111 3.43 -7.47 15.05
CA PRO A 111 4.27 -8.66 15.03
C PRO A 111 3.41 -9.93 15.13
N PHE A 112 3.86 -11.03 14.54
CA PHE A 112 3.14 -12.32 14.51
C PHE A 112 1.77 -12.29 13.82
N SER A 113 1.43 -11.19 13.14
CA SER A 113 0.22 -11.09 12.32
C SER A 113 -1.06 -11.43 13.09
N HIS A 114 -1.91 -12.32 12.57
CA HIS A 114 -3.18 -12.67 13.20
C HIS A 114 -3.05 -13.31 14.59
N CYS A 115 -1.95 -14.03 14.89
CA CYS A 115 -1.72 -14.54 16.24
C CYS A 115 -1.62 -13.43 17.29
N PHE A 116 -1.10 -12.26 16.93
CA PHE A 116 -1.06 -11.09 17.80
C PHE A 116 -2.45 -10.48 17.98
N GLU A 117 -3.24 -10.46 16.93
CA GLU A 117 -4.61 -9.97 16.96
C GLU A 117 -5.48 -10.81 17.89
N ASP A 118 -5.41 -12.14 17.73
CA ASP A 118 -6.15 -13.09 18.57
C ASP A 118 -5.73 -12.98 20.05
N ALA A 119 -4.44 -12.82 20.33
CA ALA A 119 -3.93 -12.75 21.70
C ALA A 119 -4.29 -11.44 22.43
N PHE A 120 -4.50 -10.35 21.72
CA PHE A 120 -4.71 -9.01 22.30
C PHE A 120 -6.08 -8.41 21.95
N ASP A 121 -6.96 -9.15 21.32
CA ASP A 121 -8.28 -8.68 20.83
C ASP A 121 -8.17 -7.43 19.96
N LEU A 122 -7.27 -7.49 18.99
CA LEU A 122 -6.97 -6.38 18.07
C LEU A 122 -7.51 -6.69 16.68
N ASN A 123 -7.69 -5.64 15.87
CA ASN A 123 -8.10 -5.75 14.47
C ASN A 123 -7.18 -4.87 13.62
N HIS A 124 -6.41 -5.49 12.71
CA HIS A 124 -5.46 -4.78 11.86
C HIS A 124 -6.15 -3.80 10.89
N GLU A 125 -7.37 -4.10 10.42
CA GLU A 125 -8.12 -3.20 9.54
C GLU A 125 -8.45 -1.90 10.27
N ALA A 126 -8.94 -2.00 11.52
CA ALA A 126 -9.19 -0.84 12.36
C ALA A 126 -7.92 -0.02 12.63
N TYR A 127 -6.77 -0.69 12.83
CA TYR A 127 -5.47 -0.02 12.97
C TYR A 127 -4.98 0.59 11.66
N THR A 128 -5.21 -0.07 10.52
CA THR A 128 -4.93 0.49 9.19
C THR A 128 -5.65 1.82 9.00
N ILE A 129 -6.96 1.86 9.29
CA ILE A 129 -7.76 3.09 9.21
C ILE A 129 -7.24 4.17 10.18
N LYS A 130 -6.85 3.79 11.41
CA LYS A 130 -6.27 4.71 12.39
C LYS A 130 -4.93 5.28 11.94
N ILE A 131 -4.08 4.49 11.28
CA ILE A 131 -2.81 4.96 10.72
C ILE A 131 -3.06 5.94 9.58
N ILE A 132 -3.93 5.59 8.64
CA ILE A 132 -4.22 6.42 7.46
C ILE A 132 -4.86 7.76 7.83
N ASN A 133 -5.72 7.79 8.85
CA ASN A 133 -6.47 9.01 9.25
C ASN A 133 -5.93 9.66 10.53
N GLY A 134 -4.85 9.15 11.12
CA GLY A 134 -4.28 9.62 12.38
C GLY A 134 -3.11 10.58 12.20
N LYS A 135 -2.36 10.81 13.28
CA LYS A 135 -1.14 11.63 13.27
C LYS A 135 0.07 10.76 12.88
N THR A 136 0.22 10.49 11.60
CA THR A 136 1.24 9.60 11.03
C THR A 136 1.86 10.23 9.79
N GLU A 137 3.04 9.76 9.39
CA GLU A 137 3.68 10.20 8.14
C GLU A 137 2.82 9.84 6.92
N VAL A 138 2.19 8.67 6.93
CA VAL A 138 1.25 8.25 5.87
C VAL A 138 0.10 9.24 5.72
N HIS A 139 -0.53 9.65 6.82
CA HIS A 139 -1.59 10.65 6.80
C HIS A 139 -1.12 11.97 6.20
N ASP A 140 0.03 12.46 6.68
CA ASP A 140 0.58 13.75 6.24
C ASP A 140 0.90 13.74 4.74
N LEU A 141 1.43 12.64 4.22
CA LEU A 141 1.71 12.47 2.79
C LEU A 141 0.42 12.47 1.95
N LEU A 142 -0.63 11.77 2.40
CA LEU A 142 -1.91 11.72 1.71
C LEU A 142 -2.61 13.09 1.72
N GLU A 143 -2.64 13.78 2.86
CA GLU A 143 -3.24 15.11 2.98
C GLU A 143 -2.44 16.20 2.23
N LYS A 144 -1.11 16.06 2.14
CA LYS A 144 -0.26 16.94 1.32
C LYS A 144 -0.56 16.78 -0.17
N PHE A 145 -0.91 15.56 -0.61
CA PHE A 145 -1.29 15.32 -2.00
C PHE A 145 -2.62 16.01 -2.33
N ASP A 146 -3.66 15.78 -1.54
CA ASP A 146 -4.95 16.46 -1.66
C ASP A 146 -5.70 16.39 -0.32
N HIS A 147 -6.29 17.51 0.11
CA HIS A 147 -7.03 17.55 1.38
C HIS A 147 -8.21 16.57 1.38
N GLY A 148 -8.28 15.70 2.39
CA GLY A 148 -9.28 14.64 2.51
C GLY A 148 -8.95 13.37 1.72
N PHE A 149 -7.76 13.27 1.09
CA PHE A 149 -7.37 12.09 0.35
C PHE A 149 -7.15 10.87 1.25
N SER A 150 -6.71 11.07 2.49
CA SER A 150 -6.61 10.00 3.50
C SER A 150 -7.95 9.29 3.73
N HIS A 151 -9.02 10.07 3.92
CA HIS A 151 -10.38 9.53 4.04
C HIS A 151 -10.85 8.80 2.79
N ARG A 152 -10.52 9.31 1.62
CA ARG A 152 -10.86 8.65 0.36
C ARG A 152 -10.16 7.30 0.24
N VAL A 153 -8.87 7.24 0.55
CA VAL A 153 -8.09 5.99 0.51
C VAL A 153 -8.64 4.97 1.50
N SER A 154 -8.93 5.38 2.75
CA SER A 154 -9.48 4.50 3.77
C SER A 154 -10.92 4.03 3.49
N SER A 155 -11.70 4.77 2.68
CA SER A 155 -13.09 4.41 2.33
C SER A 155 -13.21 3.29 1.29
N VAL A 156 -12.12 2.92 0.62
CA VAL A 156 -12.10 1.85 -0.39
C VAL A 156 -11.40 0.57 0.08
N MET A 157 -11.06 0.53 1.39
CA MET A 157 -10.54 -0.63 2.10
C MET A 157 -11.68 -1.36 2.81
#